data_e6a529ff097b622e3cc172d34afc0039
#
_entry.id   e6a529ff097b622e3cc172d34afc0039
#
_cell.length_a   1.000
_cell.length_b   1.000
_cell.length_c   1.000
_cell.angle_alpha   90.00
_cell.angle_beta   90.00
_cell.angle_gamma   90.00
#
_symmetry.space_group_name_H-M   'P 1'
#
loop_
_entity.id
_entity.type
_entity.pdbx_description
1 polymer ?
#
loop_
_entity_poly.entity_id
_entity_poly.type
_entity_poly.pdbx_seq_one_letter_code
_entity_poly.pdbx_strand_id
1 'polypeptide(L)'
;MSKQREKMKIFHGLSEVAGQAYYSVQGLREAGATVHYIVWNPSPLGYKYDISLNIDREKKYLLPIWIFKLLYYEIKIIRENDVFHFHYGRSLLLNYDLWFLKKKRKKIFYEFHGSDLRDYRYAKTLNPYFVCEGYDTDRDKIKYRVQKICKYADGIILHDDELMPYIPDGFKNIYILPLRINVDNIDAKYVSIKKQTIRIVHAPTKR
;
A
#
# COMPACT_ATOMS: atom_id res chain seq x y z
N MET A 1 -33.30 -19.41 10.92
CA MET A 1 -32.67 -19.16 9.61
C MET A 1 -31.54 -18.18 9.82
N SER A 2 -30.29 -18.63 9.86
CA SER A 2 -29.11 -17.74 9.94
C SER A 2 -28.99 -16.96 8.63
N LYS A 3 -29.12 -15.62 8.69
CA LYS A 3 -28.73 -14.77 7.58
C LYS A 3 -27.28 -15.09 7.25
N GLN A 4 -27.06 -15.77 6.13
CA GLN A 4 -25.71 -15.96 5.58
C GLN A 4 -25.13 -14.55 5.42
N ARG A 5 -24.13 -14.18 6.23
CA ARG A 5 -23.46 -12.88 6.09
C ARG A 5 -22.88 -12.86 4.70
N GLU A 6 -23.34 -11.96 3.86
CA GLU A 6 -22.80 -11.74 2.53
C GLU A 6 -21.28 -11.50 2.68
N LYS A 7 -20.48 -12.29 1.97
CA LYS A 7 -19.03 -12.20 2.10
C LYS A 7 -18.56 -10.80 1.67
N MET A 8 -17.85 -10.13 2.54
CA MET A 8 -17.25 -8.81 2.26
C MET A 8 -16.37 -8.90 1.02
N LYS A 9 -16.57 -8.01 0.05
CA LYS A 9 -15.79 -7.92 -1.18
C LYS A 9 -14.79 -6.79 -1.08
N ILE A 10 -13.51 -7.10 -1.19
CA ILE A 10 -12.40 -6.17 -0.97
C ILE A 10 -11.62 -5.99 -2.26
N PHE A 11 -11.50 -4.76 -2.71
CA PHE A 11 -10.48 -4.39 -3.69
C PHE A 11 -9.16 -4.11 -2.96
N HIS A 12 -8.07 -4.70 -3.44
CA HIS A 12 -6.74 -4.53 -2.91
C HIS A 12 -5.77 -4.14 -4.02
N GLY A 13 -5.00 -3.13 -3.83
CA GLY A 13 -4.03 -2.68 -4.85
C GLY A 13 -3.59 -1.23 -4.62
N LEU A 14 -2.87 -0.64 -5.50
CA LEU A 14 -2.42 -0.99 -6.86
C LEU A 14 -0.90 -1.26 -6.89
N SER A 15 -0.21 -0.90 -5.82
CA SER A 15 1.24 -1.03 -5.73
C SER A 15 1.59 -2.25 -4.87
N GLU A 16 2.44 -3.11 -5.42
CA GLU A 16 3.07 -4.16 -4.64
C GLU A 16 4.39 -3.64 -4.07
N VAL A 17 4.51 -3.67 -2.76
CA VAL A 17 5.70 -3.21 -2.05
C VAL A 17 6.25 -4.37 -1.22
N ALA A 18 7.30 -5.00 -1.70
CA ALA A 18 8.04 -6.08 -1.01
C ALA A 18 7.15 -7.19 -0.43
N GLY A 19 6.09 -7.59 -1.15
CA GLY A 19 5.16 -8.64 -0.74
C GLY A 19 4.04 -8.18 0.20
N GLN A 20 4.01 -6.92 0.63
CA GLN A 20 3.07 -6.47 1.65
C GLN A 20 1.61 -6.55 1.19
N ALA A 21 1.33 -6.15 -0.04
CA ALA A 21 0.00 -6.29 -0.63
C ALA A 21 -0.36 -7.77 -0.85
N TYR A 22 0.59 -8.55 -1.37
CA TYR A 22 0.40 -9.99 -1.61
C TYR A 22 0.04 -10.75 -0.31
N TYR A 23 0.83 -10.59 0.76
CA TYR A 23 0.55 -11.28 2.04
C TYR A 23 -0.74 -10.82 2.69
N SER A 24 -1.11 -9.54 2.58
CA SER A 24 -2.41 -9.05 3.02
C SER A 24 -3.56 -9.74 2.28
N VAL A 25 -3.44 -9.88 0.97
CA VAL A 25 -4.45 -10.54 0.14
C VAL A 25 -4.59 -12.01 0.52
N GLN A 26 -3.47 -12.72 0.74
CA GLN A 26 -3.51 -14.11 1.18
C GLN A 26 -4.23 -14.25 2.53
N GLY A 27 -3.82 -13.49 3.55
CA GLY A 27 -4.46 -13.54 4.85
C GLY A 27 -5.96 -13.18 4.83
N LEU A 28 -6.36 -12.20 4.03
CA LEU A 28 -7.78 -11.86 3.86
C LEU A 28 -8.57 -12.99 3.19
N ARG A 29 -8.00 -13.66 2.20
CA ARG A 29 -8.63 -14.82 1.54
C ARG A 29 -8.74 -16.02 2.48
N GLU A 30 -7.70 -16.29 3.27
CA GLU A 30 -7.70 -17.32 4.31
C GLU A 30 -8.77 -17.02 5.39
N ALA A 31 -8.96 -15.74 5.73
CA ALA A 31 -10.03 -15.29 6.62
C ALA A 31 -11.44 -15.33 5.97
N GLY A 32 -11.56 -15.82 4.72
CA GLY A 32 -12.82 -16.02 4.02
C GLY A 32 -13.36 -14.82 3.27
N ALA A 33 -12.61 -13.71 3.15
CA ALA A 33 -13.01 -12.58 2.33
C ALA A 33 -12.87 -12.88 0.82
N THR A 34 -13.71 -12.23 0.00
CA THR A 34 -13.51 -12.19 -1.45
C THR A 34 -12.62 -11.00 -1.79
N VAL A 35 -11.43 -11.25 -2.31
CA VAL A 35 -10.45 -10.19 -2.59
C VAL A 35 -10.11 -10.14 -4.06
N HIS A 36 -10.26 -8.96 -4.67
CA HIS A 36 -9.80 -8.63 -6.01
C HIS A 36 -8.49 -7.84 -5.93
N TYR A 37 -7.40 -8.47 -6.36
CA TYR A 37 -6.06 -7.89 -6.28
C TYR A 37 -5.56 -7.45 -7.66
N ILE A 38 -5.48 -6.13 -7.86
CA ILE A 38 -5.05 -5.50 -9.11
C ILE A 38 -3.77 -4.70 -8.86
N VAL A 39 -2.78 -4.86 -9.74
CA VAL A 39 -1.51 -4.11 -9.67
C VAL A 39 -1.30 -3.27 -10.93
N TRP A 40 -0.53 -2.16 -10.77
CA TRP A 40 -0.10 -1.35 -11.92
C TRP A 40 0.73 -2.19 -12.89
N ASN A 41 1.75 -2.85 -12.37
CA ASN A 41 2.67 -3.69 -13.12
C ASN A 41 3.06 -4.91 -12.25
N PRO A 42 3.49 -6.01 -12.87
CA PRO A 42 4.02 -7.15 -12.16
C PRO A 42 5.17 -6.76 -11.22
N SER A 43 5.19 -7.37 -10.04
CA SER A 43 6.32 -7.21 -9.13
C SER A 43 7.57 -7.89 -9.69
N PRO A 44 8.74 -7.24 -9.69
CA PRO A 44 9.99 -7.88 -10.08
C PRO A 44 10.39 -9.04 -9.14
N LEU A 45 9.77 -9.11 -7.95
CA LEU A 45 9.97 -10.19 -6.98
C LEU A 45 9.04 -11.40 -7.22
N GLY A 46 8.24 -11.40 -8.28
CA GLY A 46 7.42 -12.55 -8.68
C GLY A 46 6.15 -12.78 -7.85
N TYR A 47 5.73 -11.82 -7.03
CA TYR A 47 4.47 -11.95 -6.28
C TYR A 47 3.26 -12.05 -7.20
N LYS A 48 2.36 -12.99 -6.89
CA LYS A 48 1.15 -13.26 -7.67
C LYS A 48 0.10 -12.15 -7.47
N TYR A 49 -0.68 -11.90 -8.52
CA TYR A 49 -1.78 -10.94 -8.55
C TYR A 49 -2.91 -11.52 -9.43
N ASP A 50 -4.11 -10.96 -9.32
CA ASP A 50 -5.22 -11.40 -10.19
C ASP A 50 -5.15 -10.69 -11.55
N ILE A 51 -4.89 -9.38 -11.55
CA ILE A 51 -4.84 -8.56 -12.77
C ILE A 51 -3.66 -7.60 -12.69
N SER A 52 -2.89 -7.49 -13.80
CA SER A 52 -1.96 -6.39 -14.01
C SER A 52 -2.48 -5.43 -15.08
N LEU A 53 -2.41 -4.15 -14.78
CA LEU A 53 -2.79 -3.11 -15.73
C LEU A 53 -1.75 -2.93 -16.84
N ASN A 54 -0.51 -3.35 -16.60
CA ASN A 54 0.61 -3.28 -17.57
C ASN A 54 0.77 -1.89 -18.17
N ILE A 55 0.85 -0.86 -17.29
CA ILE A 55 1.00 0.53 -17.73
C ILE A 55 2.48 0.85 -17.86
N ASP A 56 2.92 0.96 -19.10
CA ASP A 56 4.29 1.34 -19.46
C ASP A 56 4.38 2.87 -19.68
N ARG A 57 4.87 3.59 -18.68
CA ARG A 57 4.94 5.06 -18.70
C ARG A 57 5.84 5.63 -19.79
N GLU A 58 6.71 4.84 -20.39
CA GLU A 58 7.57 5.27 -21.49
C GLU A 58 6.79 5.36 -22.80
N LYS A 59 5.76 4.54 -22.96
CA LYS A 59 4.91 4.50 -24.16
C LYS A 59 3.76 5.48 -24.10
N LYS A 60 4.07 6.79 -24.05
CA LYS A 60 3.06 7.85 -23.89
C LYS A 60 2.00 7.87 -25.00
N TYR A 61 2.28 7.34 -26.18
CA TYR A 61 1.33 7.21 -27.29
C TYR A 61 0.16 6.27 -26.97
N LEU A 62 0.30 5.38 -25.98
CA LEU A 62 -0.77 4.51 -25.49
C LEU A 62 -1.68 5.16 -24.44
N LEU A 63 -1.44 6.43 -24.10
CA LEU A 63 -2.20 7.14 -23.06
C LEU A 63 -3.72 7.07 -23.23
N PRO A 64 -4.31 7.25 -24.43
CA PRO A 64 -5.76 7.11 -24.61
C PRO A 64 -6.27 5.70 -24.25
N ILE A 65 -5.54 4.66 -24.66
CA ILE A 65 -5.89 3.26 -24.36
C ILE A 65 -5.85 3.03 -22.84
N TRP A 66 -4.83 3.56 -22.16
CA TRP A 66 -4.74 3.42 -20.70
C TRP A 66 -5.86 4.15 -19.97
N ILE A 67 -6.25 5.32 -20.43
CA ILE A 67 -7.38 6.06 -19.84
C ILE A 67 -8.66 5.22 -19.94
N PHE A 68 -8.97 4.65 -21.12
CA PHE A 68 -10.12 3.79 -21.27
C PHE A 68 -10.03 2.54 -20.38
N LYS A 69 -8.86 1.91 -20.32
CA LYS A 69 -8.60 0.76 -19.46
C LYS A 69 -8.81 1.10 -17.99
N LEU A 70 -8.27 2.22 -17.52
CA LEU A 70 -8.43 2.69 -16.15
C LEU A 70 -9.89 2.97 -15.80
N LEU A 71 -10.62 3.67 -16.67
CA LEU A 71 -12.04 3.96 -16.47
C LEU A 71 -12.89 2.67 -16.46
N TYR A 72 -12.58 1.73 -17.34
CA TYR A 72 -13.26 0.43 -17.35
C TYR A 72 -13.06 -0.32 -16.02
N TYR A 73 -11.80 -0.44 -15.55
CA TYR A 73 -11.50 -1.10 -14.29
C TYR A 73 -12.07 -0.33 -13.10
N GLU A 74 -12.03 1.01 -13.11
CA GLU A 74 -12.63 1.83 -12.06
C GLU A 74 -14.13 1.51 -11.89
N ILE A 75 -14.87 1.53 -12.98
CA ILE A 75 -16.32 1.21 -12.94
C ILE A 75 -16.54 -0.23 -12.45
N LYS A 76 -15.75 -1.19 -12.94
CA LYS A 76 -15.85 -2.58 -12.56
C LYS A 76 -15.60 -2.78 -11.06
N ILE A 77 -14.46 -2.30 -10.55
CA ILE A 77 -14.10 -2.50 -9.14
C ILE A 77 -15.06 -1.80 -8.18
N ILE A 78 -15.59 -0.62 -8.55
CA ILE A 78 -16.58 0.10 -7.74
C ILE A 78 -17.88 -0.70 -7.62
N ARG A 79 -18.31 -1.38 -8.68
CA ARG A 79 -19.53 -2.20 -8.65
C ARG A 79 -19.33 -3.49 -7.86
N GLU A 80 -18.15 -4.09 -7.94
CA GLU A 80 -17.88 -5.42 -7.41
C GLU A 80 -17.39 -5.43 -5.97
N ASN A 81 -16.93 -4.29 -5.41
CA ASN A 81 -16.30 -4.26 -4.10
C ASN A 81 -16.96 -3.26 -3.15
N ASP A 82 -16.89 -3.56 -1.85
CA ASP A 82 -17.45 -2.75 -0.76
C ASP A 82 -16.35 -1.98 -0.04
N VAL A 83 -15.16 -2.56 0.03
CA VAL A 83 -13.97 -2.03 0.70
C VAL A 83 -12.85 -1.85 -0.30
N PHE A 84 -12.14 -0.75 -0.18
CA PHE A 84 -11.01 -0.37 -1.02
C PHE A 84 -9.78 -0.21 -0.14
N HIS A 85 -8.77 -1.02 -0.37
CA HIS A 85 -7.49 -0.95 0.31
C HIS A 85 -6.40 -0.57 -0.71
N PHE A 86 -5.94 0.66 -0.62
CA PHE A 86 -4.91 1.22 -1.50
C PHE A 86 -3.56 1.22 -0.83
N HIS A 87 -2.52 0.95 -1.61
CA HIS A 87 -1.13 1.03 -1.19
C HIS A 87 -0.41 2.21 -1.85
N TYR A 88 0.62 2.70 -1.18
CA TYR A 88 1.54 3.70 -1.71
C TYR A 88 0.87 5.04 -2.07
N GLY A 89 -0.13 5.44 -1.28
CA GLY A 89 -0.76 6.76 -1.37
C GLY A 89 -1.46 7.09 -2.68
N ARG A 90 -1.88 6.07 -3.48
CA ARG A 90 -2.52 6.29 -4.78
C ARG A 90 -3.69 5.33 -5.00
N SER A 91 -4.82 5.89 -5.44
CA SER A 91 -5.94 5.14 -6.01
C SER A 91 -5.76 4.90 -7.51
N LEU A 92 -6.74 4.27 -8.16
CA LEU A 92 -6.70 3.97 -9.59
C LEU A 92 -6.65 5.25 -10.43
N LEU A 93 -7.42 6.27 -10.08
CA LEU A 93 -7.44 7.57 -10.75
C LEU A 93 -6.63 8.65 -9.97
N LEU A 94 -5.51 8.25 -9.37
CA LEU A 94 -4.58 9.16 -8.67
C LEU A 94 -5.26 10.03 -7.60
N ASN A 95 -6.19 9.44 -6.85
CA ASN A 95 -6.97 10.06 -5.78
C ASN A 95 -8.04 11.08 -6.24
N TYR A 96 -8.35 11.13 -7.55
CA TYR A 96 -9.48 11.93 -8.03
C TYR A 96 -10.82 11.21 -7.88
N ASP A 97 -10.82 9.90 -7.68
CA ASP A 97 -11.96 9.00 -7.50
C ASP A 97 -12.48 8.92 -6.06
N LEU A 98 -11.71 9.38 -5.07
CA LEU A 98 -12.05 9.18 -3.65
C LEU A 98 -13.41 9.75 -3.24
N TRP A 99 -13.77 10.96 -3.72
CA TRP A 99 -15.07 11.55 -3.43
C TRP A 99 -16.22 10.71 -4.01
N PHE A 100 -16.00 10.11 -5.18
CA PHE A 100 -17.00 9.26 -5.83
C PHE A 100 -17.17 7.92 -5.08
N LEU A 101 -16.08 7.30 -4.64
CA LEU A 101 -16.10 6.12 -3.77
C LEU A 101 -16.91 6.41 -2.49
N LYS A 102 -16.68 7.55 -1.84
CA LYS A 102 -17.45 7.95 -0.65
C LYS A 102 -18.92 8.21 -0.98
N LYS A 103 -19.23 8.86 -2.10
CA LYS A 103 -20.62 9.04 -2.56
C LYS A 103 -21.31 7.70 -2.78
N LYS A 104 -20.58 6.67 -3.20
CA LYS A 104 -21.06 5.28 -3.33
C LYS A 104 -21.02 4.49 -2.02
N ARG A 105 -20.78 5.16 -0.87
CA ARG A 105 -20.69 4.58 0.48
C ARG A 105 -19.66 3.46 0.60
N LYS A 106 -18.60 3.49 -0.20
CA LYS A 106 -17.49 2.53 -0.12
C LYS A 106 -16.58 2.88 1.05
N LYS A 107 -16.01 1.84 1.68
CA LYS A 107 -15.00 2.00 2.72
C LYS A 107 -13.62 2.11 2.09
N ILE A 108 -12.81 3.05 2.56
CA ILE A 108 -11.52 3.37 1.95
C ILE A 108 -10.43 3.30 3.02
N PHE A 109 -9.45 2.43 2.79
CA PHE A 109 -8.26 2.30 3.61
C PHE A 109 -7.02 2.58 2.77
N TYR A 110 -6.04 3.24 3.38
CA TYR A 110 -4.73 3.47 2.78
C TYR A 110 -3.63 2.90 3.65
N GLU A 111 -2.72 2.16 3.03
CA GLU A 111 -1.51 1.67 3.66
C GLU A 111 -0.31 2.43 3.10
N PHE A 112 0.43 3.10 3.99
CA PHE A 112 1.64 3.84 3.67
C PHE A 112 2.89 3.03 4.04
N HIS A 113 3.90 3.13 3.17
CA HIS A 113 5.14 2.33 3.27
C HIS A 113 6.37 3.17 3.64
N GLY A 114 6.18 4.45 3.95
CA GLY A 114 7.22 5.36 4.41
C GLY A 114 7.65 6.37 3.35
N SER A 115 8.25 5.97 2.22
CA SER A 115 8.70 6.90 1.17
C SER A 115 7.56 7.67 0.50
N ASP A 116 6.36 7.16 0.55
CA ASP A 116 5.14 7.78 0.03
C ASP A 116 4.46 8.75 1.03
N LEU A 117 4.93 8.78 2.27
CA LEU A 117 4.39 9.58 3.36
C LEU A 117 5.40 10.56 3.96
N ARG A 118 6.68 10.13 4.13
CA ARG A 118 7.69 10.93 4.82
C ARG A 118 8.00 12.24 4.10
N ASP A 119 7.90 13.34 4.84
CA ASP A 119 8.52 14.60 4.48
C ASP A 119 10.02 14.51 4.86
N TYR A 120 10.90 14.52 3.87
CA TYR A 120 12.34 14.35 4.10
C TYR A 120 12.96 15.47 4.96
N ARG A 121 12.42 16.71 4.93
CA ARG A 121 12.89 17.81 5.74
C ARG A 121 12.60 17.57 7.21
N TYR A 122 11.39 17.14 7.50
CA TYR A 122 10.99 16.75 8.84
C TYR A 122 11.76 15.51 9.31
N ALA A 123 11.91 14.50 8.46
CA ALA A 123 12.71 13.32 8.78
C ALA A 123 14.17 13.67 9.14
N LYS A 124 14.78 14.65 8.46
CA LYS A 124 16.11 15.15 8.82
C LYS A 124 16.19 15.82 10.18
N THR A 125 15.13 16.47 10.65
CA THR A 125 15.09 17.03 12.01
C THR A 125 15.05 15.96 13.08
N LEU A 126 14.44 14.82 12.78
CA LEU A 126 14.37 13.67 13.70
C LEU A 126 15.66 12.82 13.66
N ASN A 127 16.24 12.68 12.47
CA ASN A 127 17.46 11.91 12.26
C ASN A 127 18.41 12.65 11.28
N PRO A 128 19.52 13.25 11.77
CA PRO A 128 20.46 14.00 10.93
C PRO A 128 21.16 13.14 9.87
N TYR A 129 21.21 11.82 10.06
CA TYR A 129 21.77 10.86 9.10
C TYR A 129 20.76 10.39 8.06
N PHE A 130 19.51 10.89 8.09
CA PHE A 130 18.52 10.52 7.11
C PHE A 130 18.95 10.92 5.69
N VAL A 131 18.99 9.93 4.79
CA VAL A 131 19.31 10.12 3.37
C VAL A 131 18.02 10.20 2.57
N CYS A 132 17.85 11.30 1.82
CA CYS A 132 16.63 11.55 1.03
C CYS A 132 16.70 11.02 -0.41
N GLU A 133 17.72 10.26 -0.78
CA GLU A 133 17.87 9.73 -2.12
C GLU A 133 16.69 8.80 -2.49
N GLY A 134 16.06 9.10 -3.62
CA GLY A 134 14.89 8.35 -4.10
C GLY A 134 13.55 8.67 -3.43
N TYR A 135 13.51 9.63 -2.52
CA TYR A 135 12.27 10.17 -1.96
C TYR A 135 11.74 11.33 -2.83
N ASP A 136 10.42 11.48 -2.85
CA ASP A 136 9.80 12.69 -3.41
C ASP A 136 10.19 13.87 -2.51
N THR A 137 10.92 14.82 -3.06
CA THR A 137 11.39 16.01 -2.32
C THR A 137 10.37 17.14 -2.32
N ASP A 138 9.28 16.99 -3.06
CA ASP A 138 8.21 17.97 -3.12
C ASP A 138 7.26 17.78 -1.93
N ARG A 139 7.61 18.44 -0.83
CA ARG A 139 6.85 18.44 0.42
C ARG A 139 5.40 18.81 0.23
N ASP A 140 5.12 19.82 -0.60
CA ASP A 140 3.78 20.35 -0.74
C ASP A 140 2.88 19.35 -1.49
N LYS A 141 3.43 18.63 -2.46
CA LYS A 141 2.72 17.52 -3.12
C LYS A 141 2.43 16.37 -2.17
N ILE A 142 3.40 15.95 -1.34
CA ILE A 142 3.19 14.89 -0.36
C ILE A 142 2.10 15.32 0.62
N LYS A 143 2.25 16.48 1.24
CA LYS A 143 1.30 17.04 2.20
C LYS A 143 -0.11 17.15 1.61
N TYR A 144 -0.24 17.73 0.41
CA TYR A 144 -1.53 17.86 -0.27
C TYR A 144 -2.18 16.49 -0.53
N ARG A 145 -1.39 15.52 -1.01
CA ARG A 145 -1.85 14.15 -1.27
C ARG A 145 -2.36 13.49 0.00
N VAL A 146 -1.60 13.58 1.09
CA VAL A 146 -1.97 12.97 2.37
C VAL A 146 -3.22 13.64 2.96
N GLN A 147 -3.31 14.97 2.94
CA GLN A 147 -4.50 15.70 3.35
C GLN A 147 -5.74 15.29 2.55
N LYS A 148 -5.60 15.16 1.22
CA LYS A 148 -6.68 14.70 0.35
C LYS A 148 -7.12 13.28 0.70
N ILE A 149 -6.17 12.38 0.96
CA ILE A 149 -6.47 11.01 1.40
C ILE A 149 -7.21 11.02 2.73
N CYS A 150 -6.68 11.72 3.73
CA CYS A 150 -7.29 11.81 5.07
C CYS A 150 -8.72 12.38 5.07
N LYS A 151 -9.03 13.24 4.10
CA LYS A 151 -10.39 13.77 3.94
C LYS A 151 -11.42 12.67 3.58
N TYR A 152 -11.00 11.61 2.90
CA TYR A 152 -11.90 10.60 2.36
C TYR A 152 -11.69 9.20 2.93
N ALA A 153 -10.52 8.90 3.49
CA ALA A 153 -10.22 7.59 4.05
C ALA A 153 -11.05 7.31 5.32
N ASP A 154 -11.48 6.06 5.47
CA ASP A 154 -12.07 5.55 6.70
C ASP A 154 -10.99 5.07 7.67
N GLY A 155 -9.78 4.75 7.18
CA GLY A 155 -8.65 4.37 7.99
C GLY A 155 -7.32 4.46 7.25
N ILE A 156 -6.26 4.65 8.01
CA ILE A 156 -4.87 4.63 7.55
C ILE A 156 -4.13 3.52 8.28
N ILE A 157 -3.35 2.76 7.54
CA ILE A 157 -2.50 1.68 8.04
C ILE A 157 -1.05 2.11 7.88
N LEU A 158 -0.28 2.01 8.96
CA LEU A 158 1.14 2.30 9.04
C LEU A 158 1.89 1.06 9.52
N HIS A 159 3.15 0.91 9.15
CA HIS A 159 3.95 -0.26 9.58
C HIS A 159 4.50 -0.11 10.99
N ASP A 160 4.69 1.11 11.43
CA ASP A 160 5.18 1.49 12.75
C ASP A 160 4.67 2.89 13.14
N ASP A 161 4.91 3.29 14.38
CA ASP A 161 4.51 4.56 14.95
C ASP A 161 5.42 5.74 14.51
N GLU A 162 6.63 5.45 13.97
CA GLU A 162 7.52 6.48 13.38
C GLU A 162 6.81 7.30 12.30
N LEU A 163 5.83 6.70 11.61
CA LEU A 163 5.10 7.34 10.52
C LEU A 163 3.94 8.22 11.00
N MET A 164 3.51 8.12 12.24
CA MET A 164 2.37 8.89 12.77
C MET A 164 2.53 10.41 12.65
N PRO A 165 3.72 11.00 12.90
CA PRO A 165 3.91 12.45 12.82
C PRO A 165 3.70 13.06 11.43
N TYR A 166 3.64 12.23 10.38
CA TYR A 166 3.39 12.67 9.00
C TYR A 166 1.91 12.68 8.62
N ILE A 167 1.05 12.13 9.48
CA ILE A 167 -0.40 12.18 9.29
C ILE A 167 -0.93 13.50 9.84
N PRO A 168 -1.85 14.19 9.14
CA PRO A 168 -2.45 15.43 9.62
C PRO A 168 -3.14 15.28 10.97
N ASP A 169 -2.96 16.28 11.84
CA ASP A 169 -3.62 16.35 13.13
C ASP A 169 -5.14 16.18 12.98
N GLY A 170 -5.74 15.46 13.92
CA GLY A 170 -7.19 15.23 13.96
C GLY A 170 -7.67 14.01 13.17
N PHE A 171 -6.83 13.33 12.38
CA PHE A 171 -7.19 12.03 11.82
C PHE A 171 -7.05 10.93 12.89
N LYS A 172 -8.16 10.24 13.20
CA LYS A 172 -8.22 9.34 14.37
C LYS A 172 -8.06 7.85 14.05
N ASN A 173 -8.44 7.44 12.85
CA ASN A 173 -8.52 6.01 12.51
C ASN A 173 -7.18 5.51 11.95
N ILE A 174 -6.14 5.49 12.77
CA ILE A 174 -4.80 5.01 12.41
C ILE A 174 -4.62 3.62 13.03
N TYR A 175 -4.15 2.67 12.22
CA TYR A 175 -3.86 1.30 12.60
C TYR A 175 -2.38 0.99 12.36
N ILE A 176 -1.71 0.47 13.37
CA ILE A 176 -0.34 -0.02 13.23
C ILE A 176 -0.41 -1.50 12.87
N LEU A 177 0.07 -1.83 11.68
CA LEU A 177 0.16 -3.20 11.17
C LEU A 177 1.60 -3.47 10.72
N PRO A 178 2.39 -4.21 11.50
CA PRO A 178 3.77 -4.52 11.16
C PRO A 178 3.93 -5.16 9.78
N LEU A 179 5.13 -5.08 9.21
CA LEU A 179 5.45 -5.71 7.93
C LEU A 179 5.16 -7.20 7.99
N ARG A 180 4.43 -7.70 7.00
CA ARG A 180 4.00 -9.10 6.90
C ARG A 180 5.07 -9.92 6.18
N ILE A 181 5.37 -11.07 6.77
CA ILE A 181 6.26 -12.08 6.17
C ILE A 181 5.61 -13.46 6.31
N ASN A 182 5.90 -14.33 5.35
CA ASN A 182 5.53 -15.75 5.50
C ASN A 182 6.65 -16.47 6.25
N VAL A 183 6.36 -16.83 7.50
CA VAL A 183 7.33 -17.52 8.38
C VAL A 183 7.47 -19.01 8.05
N ASP A 184 6.50 -19.60 7.36
CA ASP A 184 6.50 -21.04 7.03
C ASP A 184 7.63 -21.40 6.06
N ASN A 185 8.10 -20.41 5.29
CA ASN A 185 9.22 -20.58 4.36
C ASN A 185 10.59 -20.22 4.96
N ILE A 186 10.65 -19.92 6.26
CA ILE A 186 11.88 -19.51 6.95
C ILE A 186 12.40 -20.67 7.79
N ASP A 187 13.46 -21.33 7.31
CA ASP A 187 14.19 -22.34 8.09
C ASP A 187 15.09 -21.63 9.11
N ALA A 188 14.58 -21.41 10.32
CA ALA A 188 15.31 -20.74 11.38
C ALA A 188 16.34 -21.69 12.00
N LYS A 189 17.62 -21.50 11.67
CA LYS A 189 18.72 -22.23 12.31
C LYS A 189 19.25 -21.45 13.51
N TYR A 190 18.93 -21.90 14.71
CA TYR A 190 19.51 -21.35 15.93
C TYR A 190 20.92 -21.86 16.08
N VAL A 191 21.90 -20.96 15.95
CA VAL A 191 23.32 -21.29 16.20
C VAL A 191 23.66 -20.84 17.61
N SER A 192 24.19 -21.77 18.44
CA SER A 192 24.68 -21.44 19.79
C SER A 192 25.72 -20.30 19.72
N ILE A 193 25.55 -19.29 20.58
CA ILE A 193 26.37 -18.05 20.61
C ILE A 193 27.81 -18.31 21.16
N LYS A 194 28.23 -19.51 21.29
CA LYS A 194 29.61 -19.84 21.76
C LYS A 194 30.74 -19.56 20.74
N LYS A 195 30.51 -18.64 19.80
CA LYS A 195 31.54 -18.24 18.82
C LYS A 195 32.22 -16.96 19.27
N GLN A 196 33.55 -16.94 19.29
CA GLN A 196 34.37 -15.77 19.56
C GLN A 196 34.30 -14.70 18.45
N THR A 197 33.69 -15.00 17.32
CA THR A 197 33.61 -14.06 16.18
C THR A 197 32.19 -13.52 16.06
N ILE A 198 32.06 -12.20 16.14
CA ILE A 198 30.81 -11.47 15.86
C ILE A 198 30.62 -11.45 14.34
N ARG A 199 29.45 -11.86 13.86
CA ARG A 199 29.06 -11.74 12.46
C ARG A 199 28.00 -10.67 12.34
N ILE A 200 28.28 -9.64 11.55
CA ILE A 200 27.34 -8.57 11.25
C ILE A 200 26.80 -8.80 9.84
N VAL A 201 25.46 -8.86 9.71
CA VAL A 201 24.79 -8.94 8.42
C VAL A 201 24.13 -7.60 8.14
N HIS A 202 24.45 -7.00 6.99
CA HIS A 202 23.78 -5.82 6.46
C HIS A 202 23.12 -6.20 5.14
N ALA A 203 21.79 -6.08 5.09
CA ALA A 203 20.98 -6.40 3.91
C ALA A 203 20.28 -5.13 3.38
N PRO A 204 20.99 -4.27 2.63
CA PRO A 204 20.41 -3.03 2.10
C PRO A 204 19.38 -3.33 1.02
N THR A 205 18.30 -2.53 0.98
CA THR A 205 17.23 -2.64 -0.02
C THR A 205 17.61 -2.01 -1.37
N LYS A 206 18.66 -1.18 -1.39
CA LYS A 206 19.29 -0.63 -2.62
C LYS A 206 20.78 -0.93 -2.61
N ARG A 207 21.29 -1.34 -3.77
CA ARG A 207 22.72 -1.43 -4.08
C ARG A 207 23.15 -0.19 -4.84
#